data_c7d459985855e14b47231b91ffc59e78
#
_entry.id   c7d459985855e14b47231b91ffc59e78
#
_cell.length_a   1.000
_cell.length_b   1.000
_cell.length_c   1.000
_cell.angle_alpha   90.00
_cell.angle_beta   90.00
_cell.angle_gamma   90.00
#
_symmetry.space_group_name_H-M   'P 1'
#
loop_
_entity.id
_entity.type
_entity.pdbx_description
1 polymer ?
#
loop_
_entity_poly.entity_id
_entity_poly.type
_entity_poly.pdbx_seq_one_letter_code
_entity_poly.pdbx_strand_id
1 'polypeptide(L)'
;MKAGSLKRWALAPALAIATAAALALALVASPVAGQANTTYTVTVENLTTGQPLTPPVVVTHSSDIDVFEPGQAASSQLQALAENGNNDPLLTLVGSSSAVYDSATGTAPILPGETATISVEAPAGSLISTAMMLICTNDGFSGLDSVALPASGSKTVEVNAYDAGTETNTEDFADIVPPCQAVIGVTSDDEGTGETNPALAENGVVSAHAGIQGGTDLTTADHGWTDPVAKITLTADASGLPSSGGPPLDDGSGITWALYVAVGGALLLGAGSVVLVASRRTVR
;
A
#
# COMPACT_ATOMS: atom_id res chain seq x y z
N MET A 1 20.35 -76.35 -47.76
CA MET A 1 19.25 -75.95 -48.64
C MET A 1 18.18 -75.31 -47.80
N LYS A 2 17.64 -74.19 -48.16
CA LYS A 2 16.66 -73.29 -47.57
C LYS A 2 17.22 -72.22 -46.63
N ALA A 3 17.38 -71.05 -47.19
CA ALA A 3 17.61 -69.75 -46.54
C ALA A 3 16.39 -69.34 -45.71
N GLY A 4 16.61 -68.92 -44.50
CA GLY A 4 15.61 -68.33 -43.62
C GLY A 4 15.74 -66.80 -43.55
N SER A 5 14.71 -66.14 -44.01
CA SER A 5 14.52 -64.69 -44.01
C SER A 5 14.44 -64.15 -42.57
N LEU A 6 15.34 -63.30 -42.17
CA LEU A 6 15.24 -62.57 -40.92
C LEU A 6 14.45 -61.29 -41.14
N LYS A 7 13.37 -61.16 -40.35
CA LYS A 7 12.41 -60.09 -40.35
C LYS A 7 13.03 -58.78 -39.79
N ARG A 8 12.97 -57.74 -40.58
CA ARG A 8 13.18 -56.36 -40.16
C ARG A 8 11.88 -55.81 -39.58
N TRP A 9 11.70 -55.89 -38.27
CA TRP A 9 10.62 -55.21 -37.58
C TRP A 9 11.12 -54.85 -36.18
N ALA A 10 11.15 -53.56 -35.83
CA ALA A 10 11.11 -52.95 -34.53
C ALA A 10 12.11 -51.82 -34.33
N LEU A 11 11.99 -50.72 -35.11
CA LEU A 11 12.69 -49.44 -34.77
C LEU A 11 11.81 -48.18 -34.91
N ALA A 12 10.50 -48.34 -35.07
CA ALA A 12 9.62 -47.16 -35.29
C ALA A 12 8.83 -46.60 -34.12
N PRO A 13 8.67 -47.21 -32.91
CA PRO A 13 7.89 -46.52 -31.86
C PRO A 13 8.68 -45.71 -30.83
N ALA A 14 10.02 -45.78 -30.82
CA ALA A 14 10.79 -45.07 -29.77
C ALA A 14 11.00 -43.56 -30.04
N LEU A 15 10.87 -43.10 -31.29
CA LEU A 15 11.10 -41.70 -31.64
C LEU A 15 9.88 -40.80 -31.40
N ALA A 16 8.66 -41.38 -31.41
CA ALA A 16 7.43 -40.61 -31.21
C ALA A 16 7.15 -40.26 -29.74
N ILE A 17 7.66 -41.03 -28.78
CA ILE A 17 7.45 -40.82 -27.35
C ILE A 17 8.41 -39.73 -26.82
N ALA A 18 9.59 -39.60 -27.36
CA ALA A 18 10.58 -38.61 -26.95
C ALA A 18 10.19 -37.16 -27.35
N THR A 19 9.49 -36.98 -28.47
CA THR A 19 9.02 -35.66 -28.92
C THR A 19 7.79 -35.17 -28.15
N ALA A 20 6.92 -36.05 -27.67
CA ALA A 20 5.76 -35.66 -26.85
C ALA A 20 6.17 -35.27 -25.43
N ALA A 21 7.20 -35.88 -24.86
CA ALA A 21 7.72 -35.52 -23.53
C ALA A 21 8.45 -34.16 -23.52
N ALA A 22 9.15 -33.80 -24.59
CA ALA A 22 9.82 -32.52 -24.73
C ALA A 22 8.83 -31.35 -24.90
N LEU A 23 7.69 -31.58 -25.56
CA LEU A 23 6.65 -30.56 -25.74
C LEU A 23 5.83 -30.31 -24.46
N ALA A 24 5.68 -31.32 -23.59
CA ALA A 24 4.97 -31.18 -22.32
C ALA A 24 5.80 -30.42 -21.25
N LEU A 25 7.13 -30.48 -21.31
CA LEU A 25 7.99 -29.75 -20.36
C LEU A 25 8.14 -28.26 -20.67
N ALA A 26 7.86 -27.84 -21.91
CA ALA A 26 7.94 -26.42 -22.30
C ALA A 26 6.72 -25.58 -21.86
N LEU A 27 5.65 -26.23 -21.38
CA LEU A 27 4.40 -25.55 -20.96
C LEU A 27 4.33 -25.19 -19.48
N VAL A 28 5.36 -25.49 -18.67
CA VAL A 28 5.31 -25.29 -17.20
C VAL A 28 6.19 -24.15 -16.70
N ALA A 29 6.93 -23.48 -17.54
CA ALA A 29 7.70 -22.29 -17.18
C ALA A 29 7.02 -21.01 -17.71
N SER A 30 5.78 -20.75 -17.27
CA SER A 30 5.34 -19.36 -17.26
C SER A 30 6.19 -18.65 -16.22
N PRO A 31 6.98 -17.62 -16.57
CA PRO A 31 7.55 -16.77 -15.54
C PRO A 31 6.37 -16.27 -14.72
N VAL A 32 6.41 -16.49 -13.42
CA VAL A 32 5.58 -15.74 -12.49
C VAL A 32 6.03 -14.29 -12.70
N ALA A 33 5.29 -13.56 -13.52
CA ALA A 33 5.47 -12.12 -13.60
C ALA A 33 5.28 -11.62 -12.17
N GLY A 34 6.36 -11.14 -11.56
CA GLY A 34 6.26 -10.46 -10.27
C GLY A 34 5.16 -9.43 -10.43
N GLN A 35 4.22 -9.43 -9.50
CA GLN A 35 3.10 -8.48 -9.53
C GLN A 35 3.71 -7.08 -9.48
N ALA A 36 3.47 -6.28 -10.51
CA ALA A 36 3.99 -4.92 -10.56
C ALA A 36 3.37 -4.11 -9.42
N ASN A 37 4.19 -3.30 -8.74
CA ASN A 37 3.69 -2.37 -7.75
C ASN A 37 2.78 -1.33 -8.42
N THR A 38 1.74 -0.97 -7.70
CA THR A 38 0.86 0.16 -8.00
C THR A 38 1.21 1.29 -7.04
N THR A 39 1.29 2.50 -7.54
CA THR A 39 1.40 3.70 -6.71
C THR A 39 0.02 4.03 -6.15
N TYR A 40 -0.02 4.36 -4.88
CA TYR A 40 -1.23 4.81 -4.19
C TYR A 40 -1.02 6.21 -3.63
N THR A 41 -1.99 7.07 -3.88
CA THR A 41 -2.09 8.38 -3.25
C THR A 41 -2.99 8.25 -2.03
N VAL A 42 -2.43 8.56 -0.84
CA VAL A 42 -3.12 8.57 0.44
C VAL A 42 -3.37 10.01 0.85
N THR A 43 -4.64 10.40 0.95
CA THR A 43 -5.04 11.73 1.39
C THR A 43 -5.68 11.63 2.77
N VAL A 44 -5.14 12.37 3.73
CA VAL A 44 -5.64 12.44 5.11
C VAL A 44 -6.21 13.84 5.35
N GLU A 45 -7.49 13.94 5.64
CA GLU A 45 -8.19 15.18 6.01
C GLU A 45 -8.46 15.15 7.52
N ASN A 46 -8.05 16.19 8.24
CA ASN A 46 -8.37 16.37 9.66
C ASN A 46 -9.79 16.91 9.80
N LEU A 47 -10.69 16.12 10.40
CA LEU A 47 -12.09 16.47 10.61
C LEU A 47 -12.35 17.14 11.96
N THR A 48 -11.36 17.24 12.83
CA THR A 48 -11.51 17.88 14.14
C THR A 48 -11.65 19.39 14.02
N THR A 49 -12.10 20.03 15.07
CA THR A 49 -12.19 21.49 15.18
C THR A 49 -11.10 22.09 16.06
N GLY A 50 -10.46 21.29 16.92
CA GLY A 50 -9.50 21.77 17.90
C GLY A 50 -8.26 20.89 18.09
N GLN A 51 -8.15 19.75 17.36
CA GLN A 51 -7.02 18.82 17.49
C GLN A 51 -6.18 18.80 16.22
N PRO A 52 -4.96 19.33 16.23
CA PRO A 52 -4.00 19.09 15.16
C PRO A 52 -3.54 17.64 15.18
N LEU A 53 -3.23 17.10 14.00
CA LEU A 53 -2.66 15.76 13.84
C LEU A 53 -1.18 15.87 13.49
N THR A 54 -0.35 14.95 13.99
CA THR A 54 1.06 14.86 13.53
C THR A 54 1.13 14.44 12.07
N PRO A 55 2.29 14.62 11.41
CA PRO A 55 2.52 14.03 10.08
C PRO A 55 2.23 12.53 10.12
N PRO A 56 1.27 12.03 9.30
CA PRO A 56 0.89 10.62 9.36
C PRO A 56 2.02 9.72 8.86
N VAL A 57 2.23 8.60 9.55
CA VAL A 57 2.96 7.45 9.03
C VAL A 57 2.00 6.62 8.19
N VAL A 58 2.44 6.22 7.00
CA VAL A 58 1.70 5.37 6.06
C VAL A 58 2.55 4.16 5.75
N VAL A 59 1.98 2.95 5.86
CA VAL A 59 2.69 1.68 5.66
C VAL A 59 1.85 0.78 4.78
N THR A 60 2.42 0.28 3.68
CA THR A 60 1.81 -0.77 2.86
C THR A 60 2.45 -2.11 3.17
N HIS A 61 1.65 -3.16 3.41
CA HIS A 61 2.16 -4.41 3.96
C HIS A 61 1.31 -5.63 3.59
N SER A 62 1.85 -6.83 3.87
CA SER A 62 1.09 -8.09 3.87
C SER A 62 0.36 -8.26 5.20
N SER A 63 -0.40 -9.34 5.35
CA SER A 63 -1.08 -9.69 6.61
C SER A 63 -0.14 -10.21 7.72
N ASP A 64 1.17 -10.15 7.53
CA ASP A 64 2.15 -10.71 8.48
C ASP A 64 2.67 -9.65 9.48
N ILE A 65 2.16 -8.43 9.42
CA ILE A 65 2.47 -7.33 10.34
C ILE A 65 1.23 -6.46 10.56
N ASP A 66 1.06 -6.02 11.80
CA ASP A 66 0.10 -4.99 12.21
C ASP A 66 0.86 -3.81 12.80
N VAL A 67 0.39 -2.59 12.54
CA VAL A 67 0.94 -1.36 13.12
C VAL A 67 0.38 -1.14 14.52
N PHE A 68 -0.90 -1.42 14.70
CA PHE A 68 -1.58 -1.46 15.99
C PHE A 68 -2.78 -2.40 15.90
N GLU A 69 -3.30 -2.82 17.06
CA GLU A 69 -4.51 -3.65 17.14
C GLU A 69 -5.34 -3.20 18.34
N PRO A 70 -6.59 -2.73 18.15
CA PRO A 70 -7.46 -2.40 19.25
C PRO A 70 -7.67 -3.57 20.21
N GLY A 71 -7.50 -3.32 21.51
CA GLY A 71 -7.56 -4.34 22.56
C GLY A 71 -6.21 -5.00 22.88
N GLN A 72 -5.13 -4.67 22.17
CA GLN A 72 -3.77 -5.10 22.49
C GLN A 72 -2.95 -3.94 23.06
N ALA A 73 -1.88 -4.26 23.79
CA ALA A 73 -0.96 -3.25 24.27
C ALA A 73 -0.22 -2.58 23.08
N ALA A 74 -0.07 -1.26 23.17
CA ALA A 74 0.73 -0.53 22.19
C ALA A 74 2.18 -1.03 22.19
N SER A 75 2.78 -1.12 21.00
CA SER A 75 4.23 -1.33 20.87
C SER A 75 4.98 -0.08 21.35
N SER A 76 6.25 -0.23 21.74
CA SER A 76 7.07 0.94 22.10
C SER A 76 7.23 1.94 20.94
N GLN A 77 7.07 1.51 19.72
CA GLN A 77 7.12 2.35 18.53
C GLN A 77 5.82 3.15 18.36
N LEU A 78 4.68 2.51 18.60
CA LEU A 78 3.40 3.21 18.62
C LEU A 78 3.31 4.17 19.81
N GLN A 79 3.81 3.76 20.99
CA GLN A 79 3.93 4.63 22.17
C GLN A 79 4.71 5.90 21.84
N ALA A 80 5.89 5.81 21.23
CA ALA A 80 6.69 6.97 20.86
C ALA A 80 5.97 7.91 19.87
N LEU A 81 5.16 7.35 18.97
CA LEU A 81 4.33 8.13 18.07
C LEU A 81 3.16 8.79 18.82
N ALA A 82 2.47 8.05 19.67
CA ALA A 82 1.25 8.51 20.33
C ALA A 82 1.51 9.52 21.46
N GLU A 83 2.62 9.36 22.22
CA GLU A 83 2.99 10.26 23.31
C GLU A 83 3.81 11.48 22.83
N ASN A 84 4.69 11.29 21.84
CA ASN A 84 5.70 12.29 21.52
C ASN A 84 5.64 12.76 20.05
N GLY A 85 4.74 12.24 19.25
CA GLY A 85 4.68 12.51 17.80
C GLY A 85 5.92 12.03 17.05
N ASN A 86 6.71 11.12 17.64
CA ASN A 86 7.97 10.63 17.08
C ASN A 86 7.72 9.42 16.16
N ASN A 87 7.77 9.66 14.86
CA ASN A 87 7.55 8.65 13.83
C ASN A 87 8.75 7.73 13.59
N ASP A 88 9.98 8.14 13.96
CA ASP A 88 11.22 7.47 13.59
C ASP A 88 11.32 6.01 14.07
N PRO A 89 10.94 5.68 15.32
CA PRO A 89 10.98 4.30 15.79
C PRO A 89 10.05 3.37 14.98
N LEU A 90 8.85 3.85 14.63
CA LEU A 90 7.90 3.08 13.83
C LEU A 90 8.40 2.91 12.39
N LEU A 91 8.88 3.97 11.75
CA LEU A 91 9.47 3.91 10.40
C LEU A 91 10.69 2.96 10.35
N THR A 92 11.53 2.96 11.39
CA THR A 92 12.68 2.05 11.50
C THR A 92 12.22 0.59 11.62
N LEU A 93 11.21 0.32 12.44
CA LEU A 93 10.66 -1.03 12.60
C LEU A 93 10.09 -1.56 11.28
N VAL A 94 9.20 -0.80 10.65
CA VAL A 94 8.53 -1.23 9.42
C VAL A 94 9.51 -1.31 8.26
N GLY A 95 10.48 -0.40 8.15
CA GLY A 95 11.52 -0.42 7.11
C GLY A 95 12.48 -1.61 7.20
N SER A 96 12.53 -2.31 8.35
CA SER A 96 13.30 -3.54 8.53
C SER A 96 12.52 -4.83 8.27
N SER A 97 11.20 -4.74 8.07
CA SER A 97 10.31 -5.89 7.92
C SER A 97 10.16 -6.30 6.45
N SER A 98 10.36 -7.58 6.16
CA SER A 98 10.07 -8.14 4.83
C SER A 98 8.57 -8.24 4.51
N ALA A 99 7.71 -8.02 5.48
CA ALA A 99 6.26 -7.96 5.31
C ALA A 99 5.78 -6.59 4.81
N VAL A 100 6.64 -5.56 4.84
CA VAL A 100 6.35 -4.21 4.39
C VAL A 100 6.83 -4.03 2.95
N TYR A 101 5.97 -3.44 2.13
CA TYR A 101 6.28 -3.12 0.72
C TYR A 101 6.84 -1.71 0.59
N ASP A 102 6.22 -0.74 1.29
CA ASP A 102 6.67 0.65 1.31
C ASP A 102 6.19 1.36 2.58
N SER A 103 6.88 2.43 2.96
CA SER A 103 6.47 3.29 4.07
C SER A 103 6.90 4.73 3.82
N ALA A 104 6.05 5.67 4.21
CA ALA A 104 6.30 7.09 4.08
C ALA A 104 5.67 7.85 5.25
N THR A 105 6.08 9.11 5.42
CA THR A 105 5.47 10.02 6.39
C THR A 105 5.13 11.36 5.76
N GLY A 106 4.13 12.04 6.31
CA GLY A 106 3.85 13.43 6.00
C GLY A 106 5.00 14.35 6.38
N THR A 107 4.99 15.57 5.89
CA THR A 107 6.08 16.56 6.10
C THR A 107 5.73 17.65 7.11
N ALA A 108 4.45 17.77 7.49
CA ALA A 108 3.95 18.79 8.41
C ALA A 108 2.72 18.28 9.17
N PRO A 109 2.42 18.83 10.35
CA PRO A 109 1.16 18.63 11.03
C PRO A 109 -0.03 18.98 10.13
N ILE A 110 -1.17 18.32 10.35
CA ILE A 110 -2.43 18.61 9.66
C ILE A 110 -3.33 19.35 10.62
N LEU A 111 -3.49 20.66 10.40
CA LEU A 111 -4.36 21.50 11.24
C LEU A 111 -5.84 21.14 11.00
N PRO A 112 -6.75 21.51 11.92
CA PRO A 112 -8.18 21.30 11.75
C PRO A 112 -8.69 21.80 10.39
N GLY A 113 -9.37 20.92 9.64
CA GLY A 113 -9.87 21.19 8.28
C GLY A 113 -8.83 21.13 7.16
N GLU A 114 -7.55 20.92 7.48
CA GLU A 114 -6.51 20.77 6.46
C GLU A 114 -6.34 19.32 6.00
N THR A 115 -5.52 19.17 4.97
CA THR A 115 -5.30 17.88 4.29
C THR A 115 -3.81 17.67 4.01
N ALA A 116 -3.32 16.45 4.24
CA ALA A 116 -2.02 15.98 3.77
C ALA A 116 -2.18 14.91 2.69
N THR A 117 -1.21 14.85 1.80
CA THR A 117 -1.16 13.82 0.73
C THR A 117 0.19 13.13 0.73
N ILE A 118 0.18 11.81 0.79
CA ILE A 118 1.36 10.94 0.84
C ILE A 118 1.25 9.91 -0.29
N SER A 119 2.37 9.57 -0.93
CA SER A 119 2.44 8.53 -1.95
C SER A 119 3.20 7.33 -1.43
N VAL A 120 2.67 6.14 -1.69
CA VAL A 120 3.29 4.84 -1.35
C VAL A 120 3.06 3.83 -2.48
N GLU A 121 3.88 2.80 -2.52
CA GLU A 121 3.77 1.71 -3.48
C GLU A 121 3.38 0.39 -2.82
N ALA A 122 2.66 -0.46 -3.55
CA ALA A 122 2.36 -1.82 -3.11
C ALA A 122 1.93 -2.72 -4.27
N PRO A 123 2.09 -4.05 -4.16
CA PRO A 123 1.40 -5.01 -5.00
C PRO A 123 -0.12 -4.89 -4.85
N ALA A 124 -0.88 -5.19 -5.90
CA ALA A 124 -2.34 -5.19 -5.81
C ALA A 124 -2.83 -6.21 -4.76
N GLY A 125 -3.81 -5.82 -3.96
CA GLY A 125 -4.37 -6.65 -2.90
C GLY A 125 -3.62 -6.60 -1.56
N SER A 126 -2.61 -5.72 -1.45
CA SER A 126 -1.92 -5.43 -0.19
C SER A 126 -2.82 -4.69 0.80
N LEU A 127 -2.37 -4.66 2.05
CA LEU A 127 -2.99 -3.88 3.12
C LEU A 127 -2.26 -2.54 3.29
N ILE A 128 -2.95 -1.62 3.93
CA ILE A 128 -2.40 -0.33 4.35
C ILE A 128 -2.78 -0.06 5.79
N SER A 129 -1.82 0.39 6.58
CA SER A 129 -2.03 0.96 7.91
C SER A 129 -1.49 2.38 7.94
N THR A 130 -2.10 3.22 8.75
CA THR A 130 -1.64 4.59 9.03
C THR A 130 -1.68 4.85 10.52
N ALA A 131 -0.82 5.72 11.02
CA ALA A 131 -0.88 6.19 12.39
C ALA A 131 -0.44 7.65 12.47
N MET A 132 -1.10 8.44 13.32
CA MET A 132 -0.82 9.85 13.59
C MET A 132 -1.33 10.23 14.97
N MET A 133 -0.54 10.98 15.73
CA MET A 133 -0.93 11.47 17.06
C MET A 133 -1.96 12.59 16.93
N LEU A 134 -2.91 12.66 17.86
CA LEU A 134 -3.66 13.87 18.15
C LEU A 134 -2.78 14.74 19.07
N ILE A 135 -2.22 15.84 18.55
CA ILE A 135 -1.07 16.52 19.17
C ILE A 135 -1.38 17.04 20.58
N CYS A 136 -2.62 17.44 20.83
CA CYS A 136 -3.02 17.93 22.15
C CYS A 136 -3.71 16.84 22.98
N THR A 137 -3.06 15.70 23.13
CA THR A 137 -3.42 14.59 24.01
C THR A 137 -2.15 14.00 24.62
N ASN A 138 -2.28 13.21 25.67
CA ASN A 138 -1.13 12.52 26.27
C ASN A 138 -0.63 11.39 25.36
N ASP A 139 -1.53 10.49 24.92
CA ASP A 139 -1.20 9.36 24.08
C ASP A 139 -2.29 9.03 23.04
N GLY A 140 -3.08 10.04 22.68
CA GLY A 140 -4.14 9.91 21.69
C GLY A 140 -3.59 9.80 20.26
N PHE A 141 -4.08 8.86 19.49
CA PHE A 141 -3.73 8.70 18.07
C PHE A 141 -4.94 8.32 17.22
N SER A 142 -4.78 8.36 15.90
CA SER A 142 -5.76 7.88 14.94
C SER A 142 -5.07 7.20 13.76
N GLY A 143 -5.80 6.39 13.01
CA GLY A 143 -5.25 5.76 11.83
C GLY A 143 -6.10 4.61 11.28
N LEU A 144 -5.58 4.00 10.21
CA LEU A 144 -6.09 2.78 9.61
C LEU A 144 -5.32 1.58 10.17
N ASP A 145 -6.05 0.52 10.48
CA ASP A 145 -5.47 -0.78 10.81
C ASP A 145 -5.78 -1.77 9.68
N SER A 146 -4.74 -2.23 8.99
CA SER A 146 -4.75 -3.33 8.02
C SER A 146 -5.90 -3.28 6.98
N VAL A 147 -6.17 -2.09 6.42
CA VAL A 147 -7.24 -1.89 5.45
C VAL A 147 -6.79 -2.32 4.05
N ALA A 148 -7.61 -3.12 3.35
CA ALA A 148 -7.30 -3.52 1.98
C ALA A 148 -7.27 -2.31 1.03
N LEU A 149 -6.16 -2.18 0.27
CA LEU A 149 -5.99 -1.19 -0.79
C LEU A 149 -7.00 -1.42 -1.94
N PRO A 150 -7.52 -0.35 -2.56
CA PRO A 150 -8.40 -0.49 -3.72
C PRO A 150 -7.63 -1.05 -4.92
N ALA A 151 -8.23 -1.99 -5.66
CA ALA A 151 -7.63 -2.51 -6.88
C ALA A 151 -7.61 -1.46 -8.02
N SER A 152 -8.49 -0.48 -7.97
CA SER A 152 -8.59 0.67 -8.88
C SER A 152 -9.51 1.73 -8.30
N GLY A 153 -9.38 2.96 -8.76
CA GLY A 153 -10.18 4.08 -8.25
C GLY A 153 -9.84 4.44 -6.82
N SER A 154 -10.82 4.89 -6.04
CA SER A 154 -10.61 5.37 -4.68
C SER A 154 -11.49 4.66 -3.67
N LYS A 155 -10.97 4.52 -2.45
CA LYS A 155 -11.70 4.06 -1.26
C LYS A 155 -11.51 5.09 -0.15
N THR A 156 -12.59 5.49 0.48
CA THR A 156 -12.57 6.43 1.62
C THR A 156 -12.96 5.70 2.90
N VAL A 157 -12.24 5.98 3.98
CA VAL A 157 -12.50 5.45 5.31
C VAL A 157 -12.44 6.61 6.30
N GLU A 158 -13.42 6.73 7.16
CA GLU A 158 -13.40 7.62 8.30
C GLU A 158 -12.86 6.88 9.51
N VAL A 159 -12.00 7.53 10.30
CA VAL A 159 -11.30 6.92 11.44
C VAL A 159 -11.56 7.72 12.71
N ASN A 160 -11.71 6.98 13.80
CA ASN A 160 -11.94 7.51 15.13
C ASN A 160 -10.62 7.74 15.87
N ALA A 161 -10.69 8.42 17.01
CA ALA A 161 -9.57 8.55 17.91
C ALA A 161 -9.41 7.30 18.78
N TYR A 162 -8.16 6.89 18.95
CA TYR A 162 -7.72 5.85 19.87
C TYR A 162 -6.87 6.46 20.97
N ASP A 163 -6.93 5.83 22.13
CA ASP A 163 -6.05 5.98 23.26
C ASP A 163 -5.05 4.81 23.19
N ALA A 164 -3.76 5.08 23.28
CA ALA A 164 -2.75 4.03 23.20
C ALA A 164 -2.65 3.21 24.49
N GLY A 165 -3.22 3.71 25.60
CA GLY A 165 -3.18 3.08 26.92
C GLY A 165 -1.79 3.11 27.53
N THR A 166 -0.97 4.05 27.14
CA THR A 166 0.43 4.16 27.55
C THR A 166 0.65 5.26 28.59
N GLU A 167 -0.14 6.34 28.56
CA GLU A 167 -0.08 7.46 29.50
C GLU A 167 -1.48 7.84 30.01
N THR A 168 -1.55 8.23 31.29
CA THR A 168 -2.75 8.81 31.90
C THR A 168 -3.10 10.13 31.22
N ASN A 169 -4.35 10.29 30.84
CA ASN A 169 -4.88 11.49 30.21
C ASN A 169 -5.06 12.62 31.24
N THR A 170 -3.99 13.40 31.48
CA THR A 170 -4.01 14.51 32.46
C THR A 170 -4.63 15.77 31.90
N GLU A 171 -4.58 15.96 30.57
CA GLU A 171 -5.00 17.18 29.87
C GLU A 171 -4.29 18.44 30.37
N ASP A 172 -3.04 18.28 30.84
CA ASP A 172 -2.13 19.31 31.35
C ASP A 172 -1.00 19.55 30.34
N PHE A 173 -0.70 20.78 29.99
CA PHE A 173 0.36 21.11 29.04
C PHE A 173 1.75 20.66 29.51
N ALA A 174 1.97 20.53 30.82
CA ALA A 174 3.23 20.01 31.34
C ALA A 174 3.50 18.55 30.96
N ASP A 175 2.44 17.80 30.64
CA ASP A 175 2.46 16.37 30.30
C ASP A 175 2.22 16.12 28.80
N ILE A 176 1.87 17.15 28.03
CA ILE A 176 1.57 17.06 26.60
C ILE A 176 2.77 17.54 25.79
N VAL A 177 3.00 16.94 24.63
CA VAL A 177 4.11 17.30 23.73
C VAL A 177 4.15 18.81 23.44
N PRO A 178 5.33 19.48 23.53
CA PRO A 178 5.46 20.93 23.42
C PRO A 178 4.79 21.58 22.21
N PRO A 179 4.77 20.97 21.01
CA PRO A 179 4.10 21.55 19.84
C PRO A 179 2.60 21.82 20.03
N CYS A 180 1.91 21.16 20.97
CA CYS A 180 0.47 21.41 21.19
C CYS A 180 0.17 22.89 21.34
N GLN A 181 0.78 23.58 22.28
CA GLN A 181 0.53 25.00 22.54
C GLN A 181 0.78 25.87 21.32
N ALA A 182 1.88 25.62 20.61
CA ALA A 182 2.26 26.39 19.44
C ALA A 182 1.25 26.23 18.28
N VAL A 183 0.78 25.00 18.02
CA VAL A 183 -0.13 24.72 16.90
C VAL A 183 -1.58 25.14 17.17
N ILE A 184 -1.98 25.26 18.44
CA ILE A 184 -3.30 25.79 18.82
C ILE A 184 -3.28 27.30 19.14
N GLY A 185 -2.10 27.94 19.10
CA GLY A 185 -1.95 29.39 19.31
C GLY A 185 -2.09 29.81 20.77
N VAL A 186 -1.82 28.94 21.72
CA VAL A 186 -1.82 29.21 23.18
C VAL A 186 -0.40 29.43 23.64
N THR A 187 -0.20 30.29 24.63
CA THR A 187 1.06 30.49 25.34
C THR A 187 0.86 30.13 26.80
N SER A 188 1.65 29.22 27.31
CA SER A 188 1.69 28.80 28.72
C SER A 188 3.15 28.70 29.18
N ASP A 189 3.37 28.87 30.50
CA ASP A 189 4.67 28.59 31.13
C ASP A 189 4.86 27.08 31.42
N ASP A 190 3.79 26.30 31.31
CA ASP A 190 3.81 24.86 31.43
C ASP A 190 4.14 24.24 30.07
N GLU A 191 5.29 23.61 29.96
CA GLU A 191 5.75 22.96 28.74
C GLU A 191 6.04 21.50 29.04
N GLY A 192 5.44 20.58 28.25
CA GLY A 192 5.83 19.19 28.23
C GLY A 192 7.26 19.01 27.68
N THR A 193 7.81 17.84 27.85
CA THR A 193 9.21 17.58 27.48
C THR A 193 9.37 16.98 26.10
N GLY A 194 8.30 16.45 25.50
CA GLY A 194 8.36 15.63 24.28
C GLY A 194 9.06 14.28 24.51
N GLU A 195 9.13 13.85 25.76
CA GLU A 195 9.69 12.58 26.20
C GLU A 195 8.62 11.83 27.02
N THR A 196 8.56 10.52 26.88
CA THR A 196 7.69 9.65 27.67
C THR A 196 7.86 9.90 29.17
N ASN A 197 6.77 10.16 29.88
CA ASN A 197 6.77 10.35 31.33
C ASN A 197 6.42 9.04 32.08
N PRO A 198 7.41 8.31 32.64
CA PRO A 198 7.14 7.04 33.32
C PRO A 198 6.21 7.15 34.53
N ALA A 199 6.00 8.35 35.08
CA ALA A 199 5.09 8.56 36.21
C ALA A 199 3.61 8.51 35.78
N LEU A 200 3.33 8.70 34.48
CA LEU A 200 1.99 8.64 33.91
C LEU A 200 1.67 7.29 33.27
N ALA A 201 2.59 6.33 33.28
CA ALA A 201 2.41 5.05 32.60
C ALA A 201 1.19 4.28 33.11
N GLU A 202 0.26 3.95 32.20
CA GLU A 202 -0.96 3.19 32.51
C GLU A 202 -0.80 1.69 32.36
N ASN A 203 0.01 1.20 31.43
CA ASN A 203 0.11 -0.21 31.03
C ASN A 203 -1.23 -0.78 30.54
N GLY A 204 -1.99 0.03 29.80
CA GLY A 204 -3.29 -0.28 29.23
C GLY A 204 -3.21 -1.00 27.89
N VAL A 205 -4.28 -0.89 27.12
CA VAL A 205 -4.40 -1.42 25.76
C VAL A 205 -4.97 -0.34 24.85
N VAL A 206 -4.70 -0.43 23.57
CA VAL A 206 -5.30 0.44 22.56
C VAL A 206 -6.82 0.35 22.65
N SER A 207 -7.47 1.47 22.89
CA SER A 207 -8.93 1.56 23.05
C SER A 207 -9.50 2.81 22.39
N ALA A 208 -10.82 2.97 22.38
CA ALA A 208 -11.42 4.22 21.91
C ALA A 208 -11.07 5.35 22.91
N HIS A 209 -10.58 6.48 22.38
CA HIS A 209 -10.25 7.65 23.20
C HIS A 209 -11.53 8.30 23.73
N ALA A 210 -11.54 8.64 25.02
CA ALA A 210 -12.72 9.25 25.67
C ALA A 210 -13.02 10.70 25.22
N GLY A 211 -12.10 11.31 24.44
CA GLY A 211 -12.13 12.73 24.11
C GLY A 211 -11.57 13.59 25.25
N ILE A 212 -11.48 14.90 25.03
CA ILE A 212 -11.08 15.87 26.06
C ILE A 212 -12.22 16.04 27.04
N GLN A 213 -11.94 15.79 28.31
CA GLN A 213 -12.93 15.84 29.41
C GLN A 213 -12.96 17.20 30.13
N GLY A 214 -11.95 18.03 29.94
CA GLY A 214 -11.75 19.31 30.62
C GLY A 214 -10.86 19.15 31.85
N GLY A 215 -9.55 19.03 31.61
CA GLY A 215 -8.51 18.93 32.62
C GLY A 215 -8.01 20.30 33.10
N THR A 216 -6.70 20.37 33.34
CA THR A 216 -6.07 21.59 33.85
C THR A 216 -6.05 22.69 32.79
N ASP A 217 -5.66 22.37 31.57
CA ASP A 217 -5.40 23.31 30.49
C ASP A 217 -6.31 23.13 29.28
N LEU A 218 -6.63 21.91 28.94
CA LEU A 218 -7.50 21.63 27.81
C LEU A 218 -8.98 21.73 28.18
N THR A 219 -9.78 22.25 27.26
CA THR A 219 -11.23 22.36 27.42
C THR A 219 -11.95 21.56 26.34
N THR A 220 -13.09 20.98 26.70
CA THR A 220 -13.92 20.29 25.72
C THR A 220 -14.39 21.23 24.60
N ALA A 221 -14.61 22.52 24.92
CA ALA A 221 -15.11 23.50 23.95
C ALA A 221 -14.08 23.84 22.85
N ASP A 222 -12.80 23.98 23.24
CA ASP A 222 -11.75 24.46 22.34
C ASP A 222 -10.91 23.32 21.76
N HIS A 223 -10.75 22.20 22.49
CA HIS A 223 -9.83 21.13 22.14
C HIS A 223 -10.53 19.78 21.95
N GLY A 224 -11.82 19.71 22.28
CA GLY A 224 -12.61 18.50 22.09
C GLY A 224 -12.91 18.20 20.63
N TRP A 225 -13.35 16.99 20.38
CA TRP A 225 -13.80 16.52 19.07
C TRP A 225 -15.00 15.58 19.23
N THR A 226 -15.59 15.25 18.09
CA THR A 226 -16.51 14.12 17.94
C THR A 226 -15.98 13.24 16.83
N ASP A 227 -16.01 11.94 17.04
CA ASP A 227 -15.63 10.99 15.99
C ASP A 227 -16.57 11.08 14.77
N PRO A 228 -16.04 10.88 13.57
CA PRO A 228 -14.65 10.56 13.23
C PRO A 228 -13.73 11.78 13.31
N VAL A 229 -12.42 11.55 13.63
CA VAL A 229 -11.40 12.61 13.71
C VAL A 229 -10.66 12.85 12.41
N ALA A 230 -10.61 11.86 11.52
CA ALA A 230 -10.01 12.03 10.21
C ALA A 230 -10.74 11.23 9.14
N LYS A 231 -10.58 11.69 7.88
CA LYS A 231 -11.03 11.00 6.70
C LYS A 231 -9.82 10.66 5.82
N ILE A 232 -9.64 9.37 5.54
CA ILE A 232 -8.53 8.86 4.77
C ILE A 232 -9.03 8.34 3.43
N THR A 233 -8.54 8.92 2.34
CA THR A 233 -8.87 8.50 0.97
C THR A 233 -7.66 7.83 0.34
N LEU A 234 -7.83 6.59 -0.05
CA LEU A 234 -6.85 5.74 -0.73
C LEU A 234 -7.18 5.73 -2.21
N THR A 235 -6.29 6.21 -3.05
CA THR A 235 -6.49 6.23 -4.52
C THR A 235 -5.41 5.40 -5.19
N ALA A 236 -5.82 4.36 -5.93
CA ALA A 236 -4.91 3.66 -6.81
C ALA A 236 -4.65 4.56 -8.02
N ASP A 237 -3.41 5.02 -8.17
CA ASP A 237 -3.02 5.79 -9.33
C ASP A 237 -3.16 4.89 -10.56
N ALA A 238 -3.69 5.43 -11.65
CA ALA A 238 -3.81 4.67 -12.87
C ALA A 238 -2.40 4.19 -13.24
N SER A 239 -2.11 2.93 -12.92
CA SER A 239 -0.91 2.28 -13.43
C SER A 239 -0.94 2.57 -14.91
N GLY A 240 0.11 3.22 -15.42
CA GLY A 240 0.23 3.40 -16.86
C GLY A 240 0.19 2.01 -17.48
N LEU A 241 -1.01 1.49 -17.69
CA LEU A 241 -1.19 0.50 -18.71
C LEU A 241 -0.44 1.11 -19.88
N PRO A 242 0.58 0.44 -20.45
CA PRO A 242 1.07 0.89 -21.72
C PRO A 242 -0.22 1.11 -22.50
N SER A 243 -0.52 2.37 -22.83
CA SER A 243 -1.69 2.66 -23.66
C SER A 243 -1.53 1.65 -24.75
N SER A 244 -2.44 0.66 -24.82
CA SER A 244 -2.57 -0.14 -26.00
C SER A 244 -2.89 0.90 -27.05
N GLY A 245 -1.82 1.51 -27.57
CA GLY A 245 -1.92 2.37 -28.71
C GLY A 245 -2.57 1.49 -29.74
N GLY A 246 -3.88 1.55 -29.78
CA GLY A 246 -4.58 1.12 -30.98
C GLY A 246 -3.78 1.80 -32.09
N PRO A 247 -3.40 1.08 -33.15
CA PRO A 247 -2.71 1.71 -34.27
C PRO A 247 -3.49 2.97 -34.60
N PRO A 248 -2.83 4.12 -34.84
CA PRO A 248 -3.50 5.31 -35.28
C PRO A 248 -4.48 4.85 -36.36
N LEU A 249 -5.74 5.23 -36.26
CA LEU A 249 -6.68 5.02 -37.33
C LEU A 249 -6.14 5.84 -38.49
N ASP A 250 -5.34 5.18 -39.35
CA ASP A 250 -4.78 5.79 -40.53
C ASP A 250 -5.94 6.03 -41.50
N ASP A 251 -6.13 7.26 -41.87
CA ASP A 251 -7.11 7.75 -42.80
C ASP A 251 -6.73 7.26 -44.21
N GLY A 252 -7.02 6.02 -44.50
CA GLY A 252 -7.26 5.58 -45.87
C GLY A 252 -6.11 5.08 -46.69
N SER A 253 -5.16 4.30 -46.20
CA SER A 253 -4.35 3.46 -47.04
C SER A 253 -4.29 2.01 -46.50
N GLY A 254 -5.15 1.18 -47.07
CA GLY A 254 -5.40 -0.19 -46.57
C GLY A 254 -4.33 -1.21 -46.90
N ILE A 255 -3.18 -1.21 -46.19
CA ILE A 255 -2.21 -2.31 -46.30
C ILE A 255 -1.58 -2.75 -44.96
N THR A 256 -1.86 -2.12 -43.83
CA THR A 256 -1.12 -2.40 -42.58
C THR A 256 -1.71 -3.48 -41.68
N TRP A 257 -2.97 -3.86 -41.84
CA TRP A 257 -3.60 -4.87 -40.98
C TRP A 257 -3.18 -6.32 -41.27
N ALA A 258 -2.62 -6.58 -42.47
CA ALA A 258 -2.18 -7.93 -42.84
C ALA A 258 -0.93 -8.42 -42.08
N LEU A 259 -0.18 -7.52 -41.43
CA LEU A 259 1.05 -7.87 -40.71
C LEU A 259 0.80 -8.25 -39.22
N TYR A 260 -0.26 -7.76 -38.60
CA TYR A 260 -0.55 -8.02 -37.20
C TYR A 260 -1.28 -9.35 -36.95
N VAL A 261 -2.01 -9.86 -37.94
CA VAL A 261 -2.63 -11.20 -37.86
C VAL A 261 -1.60 -12.33 -37.98
N ALA A 262 -0.43 -12.06 -38.56
CA ALA A 262 0.62 -13.08 -38.74
C ALA A 262 1.39 -13.38 -37.43
N VAL A 263 1.44 -12.48 -36.46
CA VAL A 263 2.18 -12.68 -35.19
C VAL A 263 1.29 -13.33 -34.12
N GLY A 264 -0.03 -13.09 -34.16
CA GLY A 264 -0.98 -13.73 -33.23
C GLY A 264 -1.40 -15.16 -33.62
N GLY A 265 -1.24 -15.54 -34.91
CA GLY A 265 -1.65 -16.85 -35.43
C GLY A 265 -0.57 -17.92 -35.42
N ALA A 266 0.69 -17.59 -35.18
CA ALA A 266 1.81 -18.54 -35.29
C ALA A 266 1.96 -19.49 -34.08
N LEU A 267 1.08 -19.41 -33.08
CA LEU A 267 1.15 -20.23 -31.87
C LEU A 267 0.22 -21.46 -31.87
N LEU A 268 -0.55 -21.74 -32.95
CA LEU A 268 -1.55 -22.81 -32.93
C LEU A 268 -1.51 -23.84 -34.07
N LEU A 269 -0.60 -23.80 -35.05
CA LEU A 269 -0.52 -24.90 -36.04
C LEU A 269 0.93 -25.21 -36.43
N GLY A 270 1.37 -26.36 -35.99
CA GLY A 270 2.63 -26.96 -36.35
C GLY A 270 2.75 -27.32 -37.83
N ALA A 271 3.94 -27.13 -38.34
CA ALA A 271 4.52 -27.78 -39.50
C ALA A 271 3.68 -27.83 -40.81
N GLY A 272 3.76 -26.78 -41.58
CA GLY A 272 3.43 -26.79 -43.00
C GLY A 272 4.43 -25.95 -43.79
N SER A 273 5.24 -26.62 -44.61
CA SER A 273 6.23 -25.96 -45.45
C SER A 273 5.56 -25.03 -46.46
N VAL A 274 5.86 -23.72 -46.36
CA VAL A 274 5.42 -22.74 -47.37
C VAL A 274 6.55 -22.62 -48.42
N VAL A 275 6.27 -23.09 -49.64
CA VAL A 275 7.07 -22.84 -50.81
C VAL A 275 6.72 -21.46 -51.37
N LEU A 276 7.64 -20.52 -51.27
CA LEU A 276 7.50 -19.20 -51.90
C LEU A 276 7.89 -19.29 -53.38
N VAL A 277 6.90 -19.21 -54.27
CA VAL A 277 7.11 -19.00 -55.72
C VAL A 277 7.17 -17.51 -55.99
N ALA A 278 8.35 -17.00 -56.31
CA ALA A 278 8.54 -15.62 -56.73
C ALA A 278 8.20 -15.50 -58.24
N SER A 279 7.11 -14.85 -58.58
CA SER A 279 6.78 -14.48 -59.97
C SER A 279 7.38 -13.10 -60.28
N ARG A 280 8.38 -13.09 -61.18
CA ARG A 280 8.89 -11.85 -61.80
C ARG A 280 7.92 -11.44 -62.93
N ARG A 281 7.30 -10.30 -62.82
CA ARG A 281 6.70 -9.61 -63.99
C ARG A 281 7.66 -8.53 -64.49
N THR A 282 8.12 -8.75 -65.69
CA THR A 282 8.78 -7.74 -66.53
C THR A 282 7.73 -6.80 -67.12
N VAL A 283 7.91 -5.50 -66.94
CA VAL A 283 7.16 -4.44 -67.60
C VAL A 283 7.93 -3.98 -68.82
N ARG A 284 7.23 -3.94 -69.92
CA ARG A 284 7.61 -3.16 -71.10
C ARG A 284 6.94 -1.81 -71.03
#